data_9508f6df41d939dad1c42630e8e11528
#
_entry.id   9508f6df41d939dad1c42630e8e11528
#
_cell.length_a   1.000
_cell.length_b   1.000
_cell.length_c   1.000
_cell.angle_alpha   90.00
_cell.angle_beta   90.00
_cell.angle_gamma   90.00
#
_symmetry.space_group_name_H-M   'P 1'
#
loop_
_entity.id
_entity.type
_entity.pdbx_description
1 polymer ?
#
loop_
_entity_poly.entity_id
_entity_poly.type
_entity_poly.pdbx_seq_one_letter_code
_entity_poly.pdbx_strand_id
1 'polypeptide(L)'
;GQPSDDTVTAAKLNNDIISGQTALTSAPDLTDELLISDAGTLKRIDYSLIGGLVKLSSQTADDDAAVTFDSTIITSSFKNYILIADEVIPATDAAEPYISFSTDNGSSYANDCNSTRTYMNLESASTGVERNNGNFIQLGTDIGSDANRGGSYIVEMPNLTSTNYKWGTYRTSSKHETNSYVWTGGFSVNITGVINNFKFYFSTGNINKANITLYGVVT
;
A
#
# COMPACT_ATOMS: atom_id res chain seq x y z
N GLY A 1 -33.06 3.70 -39.68
CA GLY A 1 -32.37 2.48 -40.01
C GLY A 1 -31.04 2.40 -39.29
N GLN A 2 -30.55 1.25 -38.96
CA GLN A 2 -29.20 1.09 -38.41
C GLN A 2 -28.17 1.48 -39.49
N PRO A 3 -27.05 2.10 -39.10
CA PRO A 3 -25.94 2.33 -40.02
C PRO A 3 -25.45 0.96 -40.55
N SER A 4 -25.12 0.90 -41.83
CA SER A 4 -24.41 -0.27 -42.36
C SER A 4 -22.98 -0.33 -41.83
N ASP A 5 -22.37 -1.51 -41.82
CA ASP A 5 -20.98 -1.69 -41.45
C ASP A 5 -20.07 -0.67 -42.15
N ASP A 6 -19.06 -0.15 -41.48
CA ASP A 6 -18.11 0.87 -41.94
C ASP A 6 -18.70 2.27 -42.23
N THR A 7 -19.99 2.53 -41.93
CA THR A 7 -20.57 3.86 -42.13
C THR A 7 -20.38 4.83 -41.01
N VAL A 8 -19.99 4.36 -39.81
CA VAL A 8 -19.66 5.24 -38.67
C VAL A 8 -18.15 5.49 -38.66
N THR A 9 -17.76 6.63 -39.24
CA THR A 9 -16.36 7.08 -39.26
C THR A 9 -16.07 8.02 -38.10
N ALA A 10 -14.81 8.29 -37.82
CA ALA A 10 -14.38 9.25 -36.78
C ALA A 10 -15.06 10.64 -36.98
N ALA A 11 -15.29 11.08 -38.22
CA ALA A 11 -15.94 12.35 -38.50
C ALA A 11 -17.44 12.35 -38.15
N LYS A 12 -18.06 11.19 -37.94
CA LYS A 12 -19.47 11.05 -37.52
C LYS A 12 -19.61 10.88 -35.99
N LEU A 13 -18.52 10.67 -35.29
CA LEU A 13 -18.51 10.66 -33.83
C LEU A 13 -18.40 12.10 -33.33
N ASN A 14 -19.33 12.51 -32.47
CA ASN A 14 -19.24 13.81 -31.82
C ASN A 14 -18.00 13.81 -30.89
N ASN A 15 -17.30 14.93 -30.76
CA ASN A 15 -16.20 15.12 -29.83
C ASN A 15 -16.62 14.82 -28.35
N ASP A 16 -17.92 14.95 -28.08
CA ASP A 16 -18.48 14.69 -26.72
C ASP A 16 -18.83 13.23 -26.45
N ILE A 17 -18.49 12.30 -27.34
CA ILE A 17 -18.84 10.88 -27.18
C ILE A 17 -18.22 10.28 -25.89
N ILE A 18 -17.13 10.87 -25.43
CA ILE A 18 -16.50 10.53 -24.14
C ILE A 18 -16.83 11.61 -23.10
N SER A 19 -16.53 12.87 -23.40
CA SER A 19 -16.68 13.98 -22.44
C SER A 19 -18.13 14.29 -22.08
N GLY A 20 -19.08 13.95 -22.92
CA GLY A 20 -20.52 14.07 -22.65
C GLY A 20 -21.10 12.96 -21.75
N GLN A 21 -20.32 11.95 -21.39
CA GLN A 21 -20.80 10.89 -20.51
C GLN A 21 -20.65 11.29 -19.04
N THR A 22 -21.43 10.64 -18.17
CA THR A 22 -21.28 10.82 -16.73
C THR A 22 -19.89 10.36 -16.28
N ALA A 23 -19.17 11.22 -15.57
CA ALA A 23 -17.85 10.90 -15.08
C ALA A 23 -17.90 9.76 -14.06
N LEU A 24 -16.98 8.80 -14.17
CA LEU A 24 -16.74 7.82 -13.14
C LEU A 24 -16.08 8.53 -11.93
N THR A 25 -16.68 8.42 -10.75
CA THR A 25 -16.23 9.12 -9.53
C THR A 25 -15.42 8.25 -8.58
N SER A 26 -15.28 6.96 -8.90
CA SER A 26 -14.45 5.98 -8.20
C SER A 26 -13.39 5.40 -9.15
N ALA A 27 -12.43 4.67 -8.60
CA ALA A 27 -11.52 3.88 -9.44
C ALA A 27 -12.31 2.86 -10.25
N PRO A 28 -11.95 2.61 -11.53
CA PRO A 28 -12.56 1.54 -12.32
C PRO A 28 -12.38 0.18 -11.65
N ASP A 29 -13.35 -0.70 -11.82
CA ASP A 29 -13.20 -2.11 -11.45
C ASP A 29 -12.21 -2.80 -12.40
N LEU A 30 -11.53 -3.85 -11.92
CA LEU A 30 -10.53 -4.57 -12.72
C LEU A 30 -11.12 -5.20 -13.99
N THR A 31 -12.44 -5.43 -14.00
CA THR A 31 -13.20 -5.98 -15.13
C THR A 31 -13.81 -4.92 -16.04
N ASP A 32 -13.65 -3.62 -15.70
CA ASP A 32 -14.06 -2.55 -16.59
C ASP A 32 -13.21 -2.54 -17.85
N GLU A 33 -13.85 -2.24 -18.99
CA GLU A 33 -13.24 -2.37 -20.29
C GLU A 33 -13.07 -1.00 -20.96
N LEU A 34 -11.92 -0.83 -21.63
CA LEU A 34 -11.64 0.34 -22.48
C LEU A 34 -11.47 -0.09 -23.92
N LEU A 35 -11.87 0.79 -24.83
CA LEU A 35 -11.60 0.60 -26.25
C LEU A 35 -10.19 1.12 -26.59
N ILE A 36 -9.41 0.31 -27.27
CA ILE A 36 -8.07 0.67 -27.76
C ILE A 36 -7.95 0.35 -29.26
N SER A 37 -7.06 1.05 -29.93
CA SER A 37 -6.61 0.68 -31.28
C SER A 37 -5.32 -0.12 -31.17
N ASP A 38 -5.40 -1.41 -31.45
CA ASP A 38 -4.24 -2.32 -31.49
C ASP A 38 -3.86 -2.56 -32.94
N ALA A 39 -2.75 -1.98 -33.38
CA ALA A 39 -2.27 -2.01 -34.75
C ALA A 39 -3.35 -1.68 -35.81
N GLY A 40 -4.19 -0.69 -35.50
CA GLY A 40 -5.28 -0.23 -36.38
C GLY A 40 -6.58 -1.03 -36.26
N THR A 41 -6.62 -2.06 -35.41
CA THR A 41 -7.83 -2.83 -35.12
C THR A 41 -8.42 -2.38 -33.78
N LEU A 42 -9.72 -2.06 -33.76
CA LEU A 42 -10.42 -1.70 -32.52
C LEU A 42 -10.58 -2.96 -31.65
N LYS A 43 -10.06 -2.91 -30.43
CA LYS A 43 -10.18 -3.96 -29.43
C LYS A 43 -10.61 -3.38 -28.09
N ARG A 44 -11.16 -4.22 -27.24
CA ARG A 44 -11.35 -3.90 -25.82
C ARG A 44 -10.16 -4.41 -25.02
N ILE A 45 -9.84 -3.72 -23.93
CA ILE A 45 -8.87 -4.12 -22.94
C ILE A 45 -9.48 -3.98 -21.55
N ASP A 46 -9.34 -5.00 -20.72
CA ASP A 46 -9.77 -4.90 -19.33
C ASP A 46 -8.82 -3.97 -18.56
N TYR A 47 -9.36 -3.20 -17.62
CA TYR A 47 -8.58 -2.27 -16.80
C TYR A 47 -7.43 -2.97 -16.06
N SER A 48 -7.61 -4.24 -15.68
CA SER A 48 -6.57 -5.09 -15.08
C SER A 48 -5.31 -5.24 -15.93
N LEU A 49 -5.41 -5.06 -17.25
CA LEU A 49 -4.29 -5.22 -18.20
C LEU A 49 -3.58 -3.90 -18.53
N ILE A 50 -4.05 -2.76 -17.99
CA ILE A 50 -3.43 -1.45 -18.27
C ILE A 50 -2.13 -1.26 -17.49
N GLY A 51 -1.82 -2.16 -16.59
CA GLY A 51 -0.55 -2.21 -15.86
C GLY A 51 -0.35 -1.04 -14.87
N GLY A 52 0.45 -1.28 -13.85
CA GLY A 52 0.84 -0.25 -12.89
C GLY A 52 0.26 -0.47 -11.49
N LEU A 53 0.06 0.63 -10.77
CA LEU A 53 -0.49 0.64 -9.41
C LEU A 53 -1.98 0.92 -9.45
N VAL A 54 -2.78 0.00 -8.89
CA VAL A 54 -4.20 0.18 -8.66
C VAL A 54 -4.42 0.56 -7.21
N LYS A 55 -4.99 1.74 -6.97
CA LYS A 55 -5.35 2.15 -5.61
C LYS A 55 -6.51 1.29 -5.09
N LEU A 56 -6.26 0.49 -4.06
CA LEU A 56 -7.25 -0.43 -3.48
C LEU A 56 -8.01 0.19 -2.32
N SER A 57 -7.32 0.95 -1.48
CA SER A 57 -7.91 1.61 -0.32
C SER A 57 -7.08 2.81 0.09
N SER A 58 -7.73 3.84 0.60
CA SER A 58 -7.08 4.97 1.25
C SER A 58 -7.82 5.23 2.55
N GLN A 59 -7.10 5.24 3.67
CA GLN A 59 -7.63 5.43 5.01
C GLN A 59 -6.87 6.57 5.70
N THR A 60 -7.60 7.39 6.44
CA THR A 60 -7.03 8.38 7.35
C THR A 60 -7.19 7.85 8.76
N ALA A 61 -6.16 7.99 9.59
CA ALA A 61 -6.25 7.74 11.02
C ALA A 61 -6.38 9.08 11.76
N ASP A 62 -7.23 9.10 12.78
CA ASP A 62 -7.47 10.23 13.68
C ASP A 62 -7.73 9.66 15.09
N ASP A 63 -6.65 9.46 15.84
CA ASP A 63 -6.62 8.77 17.14
C ASP A 63 -7.07 7.28 17.09
N ASP A 64 -6.71 6.58 16.03
CA ASP A 64 -7.05 5.17 15.82
C ASP A 64 -5.97 4.23 16.38
N ALA A 65 -6.41 3.14 17.01
CA ALA A 65 -5.48 2.12 17.54
C ALA A 65 -4.67 1.39 16.44
N ALA A 66 -5.23 1.27 15.25
CA ALA A 66 -4.59 0.68 14.08
C ALA A 66 -5.35 1.03 12.80
N VAL A 67 -4.65 1.05 11.67
CA VAL A 67 -5.25 1.01 10.33
C VAL A 67 -5.14 -0.41 9.79
N THR A 68 -6.27 -0.99 9.38
CA THR A 68 -6.37 -2.40 8.98
C THR A 68 -6.85 -2.54 7.54
N PHE A 69 -6.22 -3.46 6.80
CA PHE A 69 -6.63 -3.88 5.47
C PHE A 69 -7.03 -5.36 5.51
N ASP A 70 -8.27 -5.65 5.25
CA ASP A 70 -8.88 -6.97 5.42
C ASP A 70 -9.05 -7.75 4.10
N SER A 71 -9.72 -8.89 4.17
CA SER A 71 -9.96 -9.79 3.03
C SER A 71 -10.85 -9.20 1.93
N THR A 72 -11.52 -8.08 2.15
CA THR A 72 -12.26 -7.38 1.10
C THR A 72 -11.33 -6.56 0.20
N ILE A 73 -10.13 -6.23 0.70
CA ILE A 73 -9.12 -5.43 0.02
C ILE A 73 -7.95 -6.31 -0.44
N ILE A 74 -7.49 -7.25 0.42
CA ILE A 74 -6.41 -8.18 0.11
C ILE A 74 -6.99 -9.43 -0.50
N THR A 75 -6.96 -9.50 -1.84
CA THR A 75 -7.59 -10.57 -2.62
C THR A 75 -6.56 -11.28 -3.51
N SER A 76 -6.94 -12.41 -4.09
CA SER A 76 -6.09 -13.13 -5.07
C SER A 76 -5.93 -12.39 -6.41
N SER A 77 -6.63 -11.28 -6.63
CA SER A 77 -6.50 -10.46 -7.85
C SER A 77 -5.13 -9.80 -7.97
N PHE A 78 -4.45 -9.60 -6.84
CA PHE A 78 -3.08 -9.06 -6.79
C PHE A 78 -2.17 -10.01 -6.03
N LYS A 79 -0.95 -10.15 -6.52
CA LYS A 79 0.11 -10.89 -5.82
C LYS A 79 0.99 -9.96 -4.99
N ASN A 80 1.18 -8.74 -5.48
CA ASN A 80 2.09 -7.77 -4.90
C ASN A 80 1.31 -6.53 -4.46
N TYR A 81 1.67 -6.02 -3.29
CA TYR A 81 1.03 -4.85 -2.69
C TYR A 81 2.09 -3.82 -2.29
N ILE A 82 1.73 -2.55 -2.37
CA ILE A 82 2.55 -1.43 -1.89
C ILE A 82 1.71 -0.60 -0.93
N LEU A 83 2.19 -0.44 0.30
CA LEU A 83 1.66 0.48 1.28
C LEU A 83 2.45 1.78 1.22
N ILE A 84 1.75 2.89 1.12
CA ILE A 84 2.30 4.24 1.27
C ILE A 84 1.59 4.89 2.45
N ALA A 85 2.34 5.34 3.44
CA ALA A 85 1.81 6.03 4.60
C ALA A 85 2.54 7.36 4.78
N ASP A 86 1.78 8.44 4.83
CA ASP A 86 2.27 9.80 4.96
C ASP A 86 1.66 10.48 6.19
N GLU A 87 2.37 11.49 6.69
CA GLU A 87 1.97 12.27 7.87
C GLU A 87 1.65 11.39 9.09
N VAL A 88 2.41 10.31 9.28
CA VAL A 88 2.16 9.34 10.35
C VAL A 88 2.72 9.86 11.66
N ILE A 89 1.83 10.26 12.56
CA ILE A 89 2.15 10.82 13.88
C ILE A 89 1.57 9.92 14.95
N PRO A 90 2.37 9.36 15.87
CA PRO A 90 1.85 8.60 17.01
C PRO A 90 1.23 9.52 18.06
N ALA A 91 0.31 9.02 18.86
CA ALA A 91 -0.21 9.71 20.03
C ALA A 91 0.79 9.73 21.21
N THR A 92 1.72 8.77 21.24
CA THR A 92 2.75 8.63 22.27
C THR A 92 4.12 8.91 21.67
N ASP A 93 4.91 9.73 22.34
CA ASP A 93 6.27 10.07 21.91
C ASP A 93 7.19 8.85 21.94
N ALA A 94 8.17 8.80 21.03
CA ALA A 94 9.11 7.71 20.86
C ALA A 94 8.45 6.33 20.57
N ALA A 95 7.23 6.30 20.05
CA ALA A 95 6.56 5.07 19.65
C ALA A 95 7.18 4.48 18.36
N GLU A 96 7.11 3.17 18.24
CA GLU A 96 7.69 2.42 17.13
C GLU A 96 6.59 1.94 16.16
N PRO A 97 6.73 2.15 14.85
CA PRO A 97 5.74 1.74 13.85
C PRO A 97 5.88 0.26 13.48
N TYR A 98 4.78 -0.46 13.51
CA TYR A 98 4.69 -1.89 13.27
C TYR A 98 3.71 -2.26 12.18
N ILE A 99 3.99 -3.39 11.49
CA ILE A 99 3.02 -4.11 10.67
C ILE A 99 2.92 -5.55 11.19
N SER A 100 1.69 -6.04 11.40
CA SER A 100 1.39 -7.44 11.70
C SER A 100 0.46 -8.03 10.64
N PHE A 101 0.66 -9.32 10.33
CA PHE A 101 -0.03 -10.03 9.27
C PHE A 101 -0.96 -11.12 9.82
N SER A 102 -2.07 -11.39 9.14
CA SER A 102 -3.06 -12.40 9.52
C SER A 102 -3.48 -13.24 8.32
N THR A 103 -3.78 -14.51 8.58
CA THR A 103 -4.36 -15.46 7.61
C THR A 103 -5.83 -15.80 7.92
N ASP A 104 -6.38 -15.25 8.99
CA ASP A 104 -7.74 -15.51 9.50
C ASP A 104 -8.56 -14.21 9.65
N ASN A 105 -8.29 -13.28 8.74
CA ASN A 105 -8.96 -11.98 8.62
C ASN A 105 -8.88 -11.12 9.91
N GLY A 106 -7.74 -11.17 10.60
CA GLY A 106 -7.47 -10.33 11.77
C GLY A 106 -7.90 -10.93 13.11
N SER A 107 -8.41 -12.18 13.13
CA SER A 107 -8.73 -12.88 14.38
C SER A 107 -7.47 -13.22 15.17
N SER A 108 -6.36 -13.54 14.49
CA SER A 108 -5.04 -13.67 15.07
C SER A 108 -3.97 -13.11 14.13
N TYR A 109 -2.81 -12.76 14.67
CA TYR A 109 -1.69 -12.24 13.88
C TYR A 109 -0.48 -13.16 13.98
N ALA A 110 0.24 -13.29 12.86
CA ALA A 110 1.44 -14.12 12.76
C ALA A 110 2.47 -13.77 13.83
N ASN A 111 3.11 -14.79 14.37
CA ASN A 111 4.13 -14.68 15.42
C ASN A 111 5.53 -15.13 14.97
N ASP A 112 5.76 -15.18 13.66
CA ASP A 112 7.06 -15.55 13.07
C ASP A 112 7.41 -14.58 11.95
N CYS A 113 7.72 -13.35 12.34
CA CYS A 113 8.20 -12.29 11.48
C CYS A 113 9.64 -11.94 11.82
N ASN A 114 10.45 -11.70 10.78
CA ASN A 114 11.82 -11.22 10.95
C ASN A 114 11.99 -9.94 10.12
N SER A 115 12.61 -8.93 10.68
CA SER A 115 13.01 -7.74 9.95
C SER A 115 14.43 -7.30 10.31
N THR A 116 15.14 -6.79 9.33
CA THR A 116 16.44 -6.16 9.50
C THR A 116 16.44 -4.83 8.81
N ARG A 117 16.98 -3.81 9.43
CA ARG A 117 17.05 -2.45 8.88
C ARG A 117 18.39 -1.81 9.13
N THR A 118 18.77 -0.94 8.24
CA THR A 118 19.84 0.03 8.41
C THR A 118 19.24 1.42 8.55
N TYR A 119 19.90 2.27 9.32
CA TYR A 119 19.50 3.66 9.45
C TYR A 119 20.66 4.63 9.25
N MET A 120 20.30 5.83 8.87
CA MET A 120 21.14 7.00 8.90
C MET A 120 20.44 8.09 9.71
N ASN A 121 21.13 8.61 10.72
CA ASN A 121 20.72 9.82 11.41
C ASN A 121 21.25 11.01 10.59
N LEU A 122 20.35 11.89 10.16
CA LEU A 122 20.69 12.97 9.23
C LEU A 122 21.43 14.13 9.92
N GLU A 123 21.29 14.31 11.23
CA GLU A 123 21.95 15.37 11.99
C GLU A 123 23.38 14.99 12.38
N SER A 124 23.65 13.72 12.70
CA SER A 124 24.98 13.25 13.15
C SER A 124 25.73 12.44 12.11
N ALA A 125 25.09 12.11 10.96
CA ALA A 125 25.59 11.17 9.96
C ALA A 125 25.98 9.79 10.54
N SER A 126 25.50 9.45 11.75
CA SER A 126 25.69 8.13 12.32
C SER A 126 24.80 7.10 11.63
N THR A 127 25.31 5.88 11.52
CA THR A 127 24.60 4.76 10.89
C THR A 127 24.57 3.57 11.83
N GLY A 128 23.57 2.71 11.69
CA GLY A 128 23.49 1.48 12.46
C GLY A 128 22.67 0.41 11.74
N VAL A 129 22.72 -0.80 12.30
CA VAL A 129 21.94 -1.94 11.85
C VAL A 129 21.14 -2.46 13.04
N GLU A 130 19.87 -2.72 12.81
CA GLU A 130 18.97 -3.27 13.82
C GLU A 130 18.23 -4.48 13.29
N ARG A 131 17.83 -5.37 14.17
CA ARG A 131 17.08 -6.58 13.87
C ARG A 131 15.92 -6.74 14.84
N ASN A 132 14.79 -7.18 14.30
CA ASN A 132 13.64 -7.62 15.09
C ASN A 132 13.22 -9.04 14.68
N ASN A 133 12.83 -9.85 15.69
CA ASN A 133 12.17 -11.14 15.52
C ASN A 133 10.95 -11.15 16.43
N GLY A 134 9.78 -11.43 15.88
CA GLY A 134 8.56 -11.46 16.70
C GLY A 134 7.28 -11.53 15.90
N ASN A 135 6.26 -10.90 16.41
CA ASN A 135 4.91 -10.95 15.86
C ASN A 135 4.62 -9.81 14.87
N PHE A 136 5.63 -9.04 14.52
CA PHE A 136 5.48 -7.84 13.69
C PHE A 136 6.77 -7.53 12.93
N ILE A 137 6.61 -6.74 11.88
CA ILE A 137 7.70 -6.07 11.19
C ILE A 137 7.84 -4.67 11.80
N GLN A 138 9.01 -4.35 12.29
CA GLN A 138 9.33 -3.02 12.81
C GLN A 138 9.92 -2.16 11.71
N LEU A 139 9.30 -1.01 11.45
CA LEU A 139 9.63 -0.13 10.32
C LEU A 139 10.58 1.02 10.68
N GLY A 140 10.82 1.24 11.94
CA GLY A 140 11.69 2.29 12.48
C GLY A 140 11.60 2.33 13.99
N THR A 141 12.24 3.32 14.61
CA THR A 141 12.20 3.58 16.06
C THR A 141 12.01 5.05 16.33
N ASP A 142 11.59 5.38 17.55
CA ASP A 142 11.58 6.72 18.09
C ASP A 142 10.88 7.74 17.19
N ILE A 143 9.59 7.53 16.91
CA ILE A 143 8.80 8.49 16.15
C ILE A 143 8.22 9.54 17.10
N GLY A 144 8.42 10.82 16.78
CA GLY A 144 7.92 11.92 17.60
C GLY A 144 6.42 12.15 17.44
N SER A 145 5.76 12.52 18.54
CA SER A 145 4.30 12.74 18.62
C SER A 145 3.84 14.18 18.35
N ASP A 146 4.75 15.12 18.22
CA ASP A 146 4.38 16.52 17.94
C ASP A 146 3.87 16.71 16.52
N ALA A 147 3.03 17.71 16.28
CA ALA A 147 2.39 17.97 14.98
C ALA A 147 3.35 18.22 13.80
N ASN A 148 4.59 18.59 14.08
CA ASN A 148 5.65 18.82 13.07
C ASN A 148 6.69 17.69 13.03
N ARG A 149 6.42 16.57 13.69
CA ARG A 149 7.23 15.35 13.72
C ARG A 149 6.45 14.21 13.07
N GLY A 150 6.91 13.00 13.17
CA GLY A 150 6.27 11.81 12.60
C GLY A 150 7.11 11.16 11.53
N GLY A 151 6.48 10.39 10.64
CA GLY A 151 7.18 9.66 9.60
C GLY A 151 6.38 9.44 8.34
N SER A 152 7.09 8.99 7.30
CA SER A 152 6.51 8.47 6.07
C SER A 152 7.13 7.12 5.73
N TYR A 153 6.33 6.24 5.11
CA TYR A 153 6.63 4.83 4.93
C TYR A 153 6.24 4.37 3.53
N ILE A 154 7.12 3.61 2.89
CA ILE A 154 6.82 2.83 1.70
C ILE A 154 7.19 1.39 2.01
N VAL A 155 6.21 0.48 1.93
CA VAL A 155 6.40 -0.95 2.23
C VAL A 155 5.95 -1.77 1.03
N GLU A 156 6.87 -2.53 0.45
CA GLU A 156 6.64 -3.43 -0.67
C GLU A 156 6.44 -4.85 -0.14
N MET A 157 5.30 -5.44 -0.45
CA MET A 157 4.84 -6.73 0.05
C MET A 157 4.54 -7.69 -1.13
N PRO A 158 5.57 -8.27 -1.76
CA PRO A 158 5.37 -9.21 -2.84
C PRO A 158 4.82 -10.54 -2.34
N ASN A 159 4.05 -11.23 -3.20
CA ASN A 159 3.48 -12.56 -2.96
C ASN A 159 2.61 -12.70 -1.70
N LEU A 160 1.99 -11.62 -1.23
CA LEU A 160 1.23 -11.59 0.02
C LEU A 160 0.14 -12.66 0.06
N THR A 161 -0.51 -12.92 -1.08
CA THR A 161 -1.59 -13.92 -1.24
C THR A 161 -1.12 -15.31 -1.66
N SER A 162 0.19 -15.57 -1.67
CA SER A 162 0.72 -16.91 -1.97
C SER A 162 0.67 -17.84 -0.76
N THR A 163 0.83 -19.13 -0.97
CA THR A 163 0.96 -20.13 0.11
C THR A 163 2.41 -20.37 0.54
N ASN A 164 3.38 -19.62 -0.02
CA ASN A 164 4.79 -19.68 0.37
C ASN A 164 5.08 -18.66 1.49
N TYR A 165 6.27 -18.70 2.06
CA TYR A 165 6.79 -17.62 2.90
C TYR A 165 6.80 -16.30 2.13
N LYS A 166 6.65 -15.18 2.83
CA LYS A 166 6.61 -13.84 2.24
C LYS A 166 7.89 -13.10 2.57
N TRP A 167 8.34 -12.31 1.64
CA TRP A 167 9.46 -11.37 1.81
C TRP A 167 9.00 -10.00 1.34
N GLY A 168 9.61 -8.98 1.87
CA GLY A 168 9.35 -7.63 1.43
C GLY A 168 10.48 -6.69 1.81
N THR A 169 10.34 -5.46 1.35
CA THR A 169 11.27 -4.38 1.63
C THR A 169 10.50 -3.14 2.08
N TYR A 170 11.19 -2.24 2.77
CA TYR A 170 10.61 -0.96 3.13
C TYR A 170 11.66 0.14 3.17
N ARG A 171 11.18 1.36 2.98
CA ARG A 171 11.94 2.59 3.18
C ARG A 171 11.07 3.53 4.00
N THR A 172 11.67 4.16 4.99
CA THR A 172 10.96 5.08 5.87
C THR A 172 11.83 6.29 6.16
N SER A 173 11.19 7.39 6.46
CA SER A 173 11.82 8.57 7.04
C SER A 173 11.02 9.03 8.24
N SER A 174 11.69 9.46 9.30
CA SER A 174 11.04 9.87 10.52
C SER A 174 11.79 10.97 11.23
N LYS A 175 11.07 11.69 12.08
CA LYS A 175 11.62 12.71 12.96
C LYS A 175 11.18 12.49 14.39
N HIS A 176 12.15 12.55 15.31
CA HIS A 176 11.96 12.56 16.74
C HIS A 176 12.84 13.67 17.35
N GLU A 177 12.25 14.59 18.09
CA GLU A 177 12.95 15.73 18.70
C GLU A 177 13.91 16.43 17.71
N THR A 178 15.22 16.34 17.97
CA THR A 178 16.28 16.93 17.16
C THR A 178 16.78 15.99 16.07
N ASN A 179 16.41 14.70 16.09
CA ASN A 179 16.93 13.71 15.19
C ASN A 179 15.96 13.40 14.05
N SER A 180 16.49 13.32 12.83
CA SER A 180 15.78 12.82 11.66
C SER A 180 16.48 11.55 11.17
N TYR A 181 15.69 10.53 10.82
CA TYR A 181 16.21 9.24 10.39
C TYR A 181 15.67 8.85 9.02
N VAL A 182 16.53 8.19 8.25
CA VAL A 182 16.13 7.42 7.07
C VAL A 182 16.44 5.96 7.36
N TRP A 183 15.44 5.10 7.15
CA TRP A 183 15.53 3.67 7.35
C TRP A 183 15.32 2.94 6.02
N THR A 184 16.11 1.89 5.81
CA THR A 184 15.90 0.93 4.72
C THR A 184 16.01 -0.47 5.30
N GLY A 185 15.04 -1.32 5.00
CA GLY A 185 15.00 -2.65 5.56
C GLY A 185 14.34 -3.68 4.65
N GLY A 186 14.50 -4.93 5.09
CA GLY A 186 13.82 -6.07 4.53
C GLY A 186 13.18 -6.91 5.64
N PHE A 187 12.21 -7.73 5.25
CA PHE A 187 11.51 -8.60 6.19
C PHE A 187 11.14 -9.95 5.56
N SER A 188 10.88 -10.91 6.43
CA SER A 188 10.20 -12.16 6.09
C SER A 188 9.03 -12.41 7.05
N VAL A 189 7.98 -13.04 6.53
CA VAL A 189 6.87 -13.60 7.30
C VAL A 189 6.85 -15.09 7.03
N ASN A 190 7.23 -15.88 8.02
CA ASN A 190 7.50 -17.32 7.88
C ASN A 190 6.22 -18.15 8.07
N ILE A 191 5.13 -17.73 7.46
CA ILE A 191 3.87 -18.47 7.41
C ILE A 191 3.54 -18.87 5.97
N THR A 192 2.99 -20.06 5.81
CA THR A 192 2.63 -20.63 4.50
C THR A 192 1.17 -20.39 4.12
N GLY A 193 0.36 -19.77 4.98
CA GLY A 193 -1.02 -19.40 4.68
C GLY A 193 -1.10 -18.16 3.80
N VAL A 194 -2.21 -18.01 3.06
CA VAL A 194 -2.56 -16.77 2.36
C VAL A 194 -2.76 -15.67 3.39
N ILE A 195 -2.01 -14.58 3.29
CA ILE A 195 -2.28 -13.38 4.11
C ILE A 195 -3.48 -12.67 3.49
N ASN A 196 -4.51 -12.50 4.28
CA ASN A 196 -5.77 -11.85 3.89
C ASN A 196 -6.12 -10.65 4.78
N ASN A 197 -5.24 -10.31 5.72
CA ASN A 197 -5.37 -9.11 6.55
C ASN A 197 -3.98 -8.69 7.04
N PHE A 198 -3.76 -7.39 7.17
CA PHE A 198 -2.66 -6.84 7.94
C PHE A 198 -3.07 -5.51 8.58
N LYS A 199 -2.36 -5.13 9.63
CA LYS A 199 -2.56 -3.84 10.29
C LYS A 199 -1.25 -3.08 10.44
N PHE A 200 -1.36 -1.74 10.31
CA PHE A 200 -0.33 -0.79 10.69
C PHE A 200 -0.71 -0.18 12.04
N TYR A 201 0.22 -0.11 12.98
CA TYR A 201 -0.02 0.38 14.33
C TYR A 201 1.29 0.79 15.02
N PHE A 202 1.22 1.38 16.20
CA PHE A 202 2.39 1.70 17.01
C PHE A 202 2.58 0.74 18.20
N SER A 203 3.81 0.65 18.70
CA SER A 203 4.18 -0.16 19.87
C SER A 203 3.43 0.26 21.13
N THR A 204 3.08 1.53 21.22
CA THR A 204 2.32 2.12 22.33
C THR A 204 1.49 3.32 21.83
N GLY A 205 0.30 3.49 22.40
CA GLY A 205 -0.64 4.54 22.03
C GLY A 205 -1.29 4.33 20.65
N ASN A 206 -2.10 5.30 20.27
CA ASN A 206 -2.83 5.32 19.00
C ASN A 206 -2.01 5.97 17.87
N ILE A 207 -2.51 5.87 16.67
CA ILE A 207 -2.09 6.69 15.52
C ILE A 207 -2.87 8.01 15.62
N ASN A 208 -2.20 9.06 16.07
CA ASN A 208 -2.83 10.38 16.22
C ASN A 208 -3.25 10.96 14.85
N LYS A 209 -2.41 10.77 13.83
CA LYS A 209 -2.70 11.19 12.45
C LYS A 209 -1.96 10.30 11.47
N ALA A 210 -2.61 9.92 10.39
CA ALA A 210 -1.96 9.31 9.22
C ALA A 210 -2.85 9.37 7.98
N ASN A 211 -2.21 9.40 6.79
CA ASN A 211 -2.84 9.08 5.52
C ASN A 211 -2.19 7.81 4.98
N ILE A 212 -2.94 6.73 4.90
CA ILE A 212 -2.40 5.41 4.50
C ILE A 212 -3.14 4.89 3.28
N THR A 213 -2.41 4.65 2.21
CA THR A 213 -2.95 4.14 0.96
C THR A 213 -2.32 2.79 0.61
N LEU A 214 -3.15 1.82 0.27
CA LEU A 214 -2.73 0.52 -0.24
C LEU A 214 -2.98 0.43 -1.74
N TYR A 215 -1.96 -0.02 -2.46
CA TYR A 215 -1.99 -0.29 -3.89
C TYR A 215 -1.79 -1.77 -4.16
N GLY A 216 -2.52 -2.31 -5.15
CA GLY A 216 -2.21 -3.57 -5.80
C GLY A 216 -1.33 -3.32 -7.03
N VAL A 217 -0.36 -4.20 -7.27
CA VAL A 217 0.50 -4.15 -8.45
C VAL A 217 -0.03 -5.13 -9.48
N VAL A 218 -0.38 -4.62 -10.66
CA VAL A 218 -0.74 -5.46 -11.82
C VAL A 218 0.53 -6.05 -12.39
N THR A 219 0.59 -7.38 -12.49
CA THR A 219 1.76 -8.15 -12.96
C THR A 219 1.39 -9.05 -14.13
#